data_f0bdbd381235e2e5c4576ac2139c626f
#
_entry.id   f0bdbd381235e2e5c4576ac2139c626f
#
_cell.length_a   1.000
_cell.length_b   1.000
_cell.length_c   1.000
_cell.angle_alpha   90.00
_cell.angle_beta   90.00
_cell.angle_gamma   90.00
#
_symmetry.space_group_name_H-M   'P 1'
#
loop_
_entity.id
_entity.type
_entity.pdbx_description
1 polymer ?
#
loop_
_entity_poly.entity_id
_entity_poly.type
_entity_poly.pdbx_seq_one_letter_code
_entity_poly.pdbx_strand_id
1 'polypeptide(L)'
;PLKVMNITQSYKGNYTHERHQKGNTKDYPIDDACGSGNDSYFYCPCDEMIVKKVYGVGLKASNTIWLESTTPVITPTFNDYVTLMIVHPEDKYLKNLYIGKRFSKNDKIFPKGKDGNATGPHFHITVGRGKFISGGWSKNNLGLWILKTTKENVKPEEAFFIDENFTTIKNTNFIKLYNKDEDNIYYTTANLNIRLGPGTKYKLVNTIIKNTKIKVLSITGNWAKISDKEYVSKNFITKNKPSIIYE
;
A
#
# COMPACT_ATOMS: atom_id res chain seq x y z
N PRO A 1 -8.11 -1.19 -2.73
CA PRO A 1 -8.66 -2.35 -2.02
C PRO A 1 -9.93 -2.90 -2.67
N LEU A 2 -10.73 -2.04 -3.24
CA LEU A 2 -11.99 -2.36 -3.92
C LEU A 2 -12.00 -1.65 -5.27
N LYS A 3 -12.64 -2.24 -6.29
CA LYS A 3 -12.79 -1.58 -7.59
C LYS A 3 -13.71 -0.36 -7.49
N VAL A 4 -14.73 -0.48 -6.63
CA VAL A 4 -15.62 0.61 -6.26
C VAL A 4 -15.89 0.48 -4.77
N MET A 5 -15.73 1.54 -4.01
CA MET A 5 -16.17 1.62 -2.61
C MET A 5 -17.54 2.30 -2.54
N ASN A 6 -18.47 1.68 -1.85
CA ASN A 6 -19.75 2.28 -1.49
C ASN A 6 -19.80 2.36 0.04
N ILE A 7 -19.34 3.46 0.58
CA ILE A 7 -19.22 3.68 2.02
C ILE A 7 -20.61 3.94 2.58
N THR A 8 -21.13 2.96 3.29
CA THR A 8 -22.46 3.02 3.93
C THR A 8 -22.41 3.59 5.34
N GLN A 9 -21.26 3.49 5.99
CA GLN A 9 -21.01 4.14 7.27
C GLN A 9 -19.56 4.61 7.36
N SER A 10 -19.36 5.90 7.64
CA SER A 10 -18.02 6.45 7.87
C SER A 10 -17.77 6.64 9.38
N TYR A 11 -16.53 6.91 9.74
CA TYR A 11 -16.17 7.30 11.10
C TYR A 11 -16.81 8.64 11.54
N LYS A 12 -17.28 9.46 10.59
CA LYS A 12 -18.01 10.71 10.84
C LYS A 12 -19.50 10.46 11.15
N GLY A 13 -19.99 9.25 10.91
CA GLY A 13 -21.40 8.91 11.06
C GLY A 13 -21.85 8.82 12.52
N ASN A 14 -23.15 8.99 12.72
CA ASN A 14 -23.83 8.86 14.01
C ASN A 14 -24.11 7.39 14.28
N TYR A 15 -23.36 6.73 15.07
CA TYR A 15 -23.64 5.38 15.57
C TYR A 15 -22.38 4.79 16.22
N THR A 16 -22.08 3.55 15.96
CA THR A 16 -20.94 2.85 16.58
C THR A 16 -19.60 3.48 16.23
N HIS A 17 -19.41 3.89 14.96
CA HIS A 17 -18.14 4.40 14.47
C HIS A 17 -17.72 5.74 15.07
N GLU A 18 -18.67 6.64 15.36
CA GLU A 18 -18.36 7.93 16.02
C GLU A 18 -17.67 7.74 17.38
N ARG A 19 -18.02 6.69 18.11
CA ARG A 19 -17.43 6.40 19.42
C ARG A 19 -15.93 6.09 19.34
N HIS A 20 -15.46 5.55 18.21
CA HIS A 20 -14.04 5.24 18.01
C HIS A 20 -13.14 6.47 18.01
N GLN A 21 -13.69 7.66 17.70
CA GLN A 21 -12.96 8.92 17.74
C GLN A 21 -12.93 9.58 19.13
N LYS A 22 -13.80 9.15 20.05
CA LYS A 22 -13.97 9.79 21.36
C LYS A 22 -13.05 9.21 22.45
N GLY A 23 -12.38 8.08 22.18
CA GLY A 23 -11.48 7.44 23.12
C GLY A 23 -10.12 8.13 23.23
N ASN A 24 -9.35 7.74 24.24
CA ASN A 24 -7.95 8.19 24.42
C ASN A 24 -7.02 7.73 23.29
N THR A 25 -7.31 6.59 22.68
CA THR A 25 -6.72 6.14 21.42
C THR A 25 -7.83 6.07 20.40
N LYS A 26 -7.63 6.73 19.27
CA LYS A 26 -8.64 6.89 18.24
C LYS A 26 -8.49 5.87 17.14
N ASP A 27 -9.61 5.56 16.51
CA ASP A 27 -9.70 4.74 15.31
C ASP A 27 -10.74 5.36 14.37
N TYR A 28 -10.65 5.06 13.08
CA TYR A 28 -11.46 5.72 12.06
C TYR A 28 -12.08 4.68 11.10
N PRO A 29 -12.95 3.79 11.59
CA PRO A 29 -13.53 2.74 10.78
C PRO A 29 -14.47 3.26 9.71
N ILE A 30 -14.51 2.55 8.58
CA ILE A 30 -15.54 2.68 7.56
C ILE A 30 -16.18 1.33 7.29
N ASP A 31 -17.48 1.35 7.00
CA ASP A 31 -18.20 0.21 6.44
C ASP A 31 -18.43 0.44 4.95
N ASP A 32 -18.06 -0.55 4.17
CA ASP A 32 -18.27 -0.58 2.74
C ASP A 32 -19.14 -1.78 2.37
N ALA A 33 -20.36 -1.51 1.97
CA ALA A 33 -21.30 -2.53 1.53
C ALA A 33 -21.17 -2.86 0.04
N CYS A 34 -20.19 -2.28 -0.68
CA CYS A 34 -19.99 -2.33 -2.13
C CYS A 34 -21.16 -2.98 -2.86
N GLY A 35 -21.84 -2.22 -3.70
CA GLY A 35 -23.14 -2.52 -4.29
C GLY A 35 -23.32 -3.96 -4.77
N SER A 36 -24.56 -4.32 -5.03
CA SER A 36 -24.96 -5.59 -5.63
C SER A 36 -24.25 -5.78 -6.97
N GLY A 37 -23.29 -6.69 -7.04
CA GLY A 37 -22.62 -7.00 -8.29
C GLY A 37 -21.38 -7.86 -8.08
N ASN A 38 -20.78 -8.31 -9.16
CA ASN A 38 -19.66 -9.23 -9.21
C ASN A 38 -18.35 -8.76 -8.52
N ASP A 39 -18.37 -7.63 -7.82
CA ASP A 39 -17.20 -7.01 -7.23
C ASP A 39 -17.30 -6.89 -5.71
N SER A 40 -17.57 -8.02 -5.10
CA SER A 40 -17.71 -8.16 -3.65
C SER A 40 -16.41 -8.55 -2.95
N TYR A 41 -15.27 -8.49 -3.64
CA TYR A 41 -13.98 -8.91 -3.09
C TYR A 41 -13.15 -7.72 -2.60
N PHE A 42 -12.41 -7.96 -1.51
CA PHE A 42 -11.29 -7.14 -1.14
C PHE A 42 -10.06 -7.56 -1.97
N TYR A 43 -9.44 -6.61 -2.62
CA TYR A 43 -8.25 -6.83 -3.44
C TYR A 43 -7.03 -6.26 -2.76
N CYS A 44 -5.87 -6.86 -2.99
CA CYS A 44 -4.60 -6.31 -2.52
C CYS A 44 -4.37 -4.92 -3.14
N PRO A 45 -4.29 -3.85 -2.32
CA PRO A 45 -4.30 -2.47 -2.82
C PRO A 45 -2.92 -1.93 -3.21
N CYS A 46 -1.86 -2.66 -2.94
CA CYS A 46 -0.48 -2.26 -3.24
C CYS A 46 0.29 -3.44 -3.84
N ASP A 47 1.56 -3.25 -4.15
CA ASP A 47 2.36 -4.27 -4.83
C ASP A 47 2.32 -5.62 -4.13
N GLU A 48 2.39 -5.62 -2.80
CA GLU A 48 2.25 -6.83 -2.00
C GLU A 48 1.78 -6.53 -0.58
N MET A 49 0.87 -7.37 -0.07
CA MET A 49 0.49 -7.41 1.35
C MET A 49 0.70 -8.81 1.93
N ILE A 50 1.01 -8.85 3.22
CA ILE A 50 1.21 -10.08 3.98
C ILE A 50 0.18 -10.18 5.11
N VAL A 51 -0.35 -11.39 5.33
CA VAL A 51 -1.22 -11.68 6.47
C VAL A 51 -0.40 -11.70 7.75
N LYS A 52 -0.74 -10.84 8.70
CA LYS A 52 -0.07 -10.74 10.01
C LYS A 52 -0.83 -11.47 11.11
N LYS A 53 -2.16 -11.54 10.99
CA LYS A 53 -3.03 -12.23 11.94
C LYS A 53 -4.37 -12.58 11.28
N VAL A 54 -4.95 -13.69 11.73
CA VAL A 54 -6.33 -14.09 11.48
C VAL A 54 -6.96 -14.43 12.83
N TYR A 55 -8.19 -13.99 13.06
CA TYR A 55 -8.91 -14.21 14.31
C TYR A 55 -10.39 -14.49 14.05
N GLY A 56 -11.01 -15.26 14.91
CA GLY A 56 -12.45 -15.46 14.94
C GLY A 56 -12.92 -16.78 14.30
N VAL A 57 -12.13 -17.38 13.43
CA VAL A 57 -12.52 -18.60 12.70
C VAL A 57 -12.99 -19.69 13.66
N GLY A 58 -14.25 -20.12 13.52
CA GLY A 58 -14.88 -21.11 14.38
C GLY A 58 -15.26 -20.60 15.78
N LEU A 59 -15.04 -19.32 16.07
CA LEU A 59 -15.46 -18.67 17.32
C LEU A 59 -16.76 -17.92 17.11
N LYS A 60 -17.54 -17.72 18.19
CA LYS A 60 -18.71 -16.81 18.16
C LYS A 60 -18.25 -15.34 18.34
N ALA A 61 -17.36 -14.89 17.48
CA ALA A 61 -16.79 -13.56 17.50
C ALA A 61 -16.62 -13.06 16.07
N SER A 62 -16.58 -11.76 15.86
CA SER A 62 -16.40 -11.21 14.53
C SER A 62 -15.05 -11.62 13.92
N ASN A 63 -15.09 -12.33 12.82
CA ASN A 63 -13.90 -12.71 12.06
C ASN A 63 -13.13 -11.48 11.65
N THR A 64 -11.82 -11.50 11.83
CA THR A 64 -10.95 -10.36 11.57
C THR A 64 -9.64 -10.81 10.96
N ILE A 65 -9.17 -10.06 9.99
CA ILE A 65 -7.85 -10.24 9.37
C ILE A 65 -7.03 -8.96 9.46
N TRP A 66 -5.72 -9.11 9.65
CA TRP A 66 -4.74 -8.03 9.55
C TRP A 66 -3.82 -8.26 8.37
N LEU A 67 -3.74 -7.27 7.52
CA LEU A 67 -2.86 -7.22 6.36
C LEU A 67 -1.88 -6.08 6.52
N GLU A 68 -0.61 -6.32 6.21
CA GLU A 68 0.46 -5.31 6.24
C GLU A 68 1.10 -5.22 4.86
N SER A 69 1.36 -4.02 4.37
CA SER A 69 2.16 -3.84 3.16
C SER A 69 3.60 -4.31 3.39
N THR A 70 4.18 -5.05 2.47
CA THR A 70 5.55 -5.58 2.61
C THR A 70 6.63 -4.53 2.41
N THR A 71 6.26 -3.44 1.75
CA THR A 71 7.08 -2.24 1.53
C THR A 71 6.28 -0.99 1.89
N PRO A 72 6.94 0.14 2.16
CA PRO A 72 6.25 1.43 2.26
C PRO A 72 5.45 1.73 1.00
N VAL A 73 4.30 2.36 1.15
CA VAL A 73 3.40 2.74 0.07
C VAL A 73 3.11 4.24 0.11
N ILE A 74 2.88 4.84 -1.04
CA ILE A 74 2.39 6.21 -1.16
C ILE A 74 0.88 6.19 -0.94
N THR A 75 0.43 7.03 -0.04
CA THR A 75 -0.97 7.33 0.21
C THR A 75 -1.24 8.81 -0.08
N PRO A 76 -2.47 9.30 -0.01
CA PRO A 76 -2.74 10.73 -0.18
C PRO A 76 -1.95 11.64 0.75
N THR A 77 -1.59 11.22 1.97
CA THR A 77 -1.00 12.10 2.97
C THR A 77 0.34 11.64 3.55
N PHE A 78 0.75 10.38 3.33
CA PHE A 78 2.01 9.87 3.88
C PHE A 78 2.67 8.81 3.00
N ASN A 79 3.92 8.57 3.29
CA ASN A 79 4.77 7.56 2.67
C ASN A 79 5.28 6.62 3.75
N ASP A 80 4.65 5.45 3.93
CA ASP A 80 4.99 4.53 5.01
C ASP A 80 4.39 3.14 4.79
N TYR A 81 4.67 2.22 5.70
CA TYR A 81 3.92 0.97 5.79
C TYR A 81 2.46 1.26 6.15
N VAL A 82 1.57 0.40 5.66
CA VAL A 82 0.16 0.43 5.98
C VAL A 82 -0.26 -0.92 6.55
N THR A 83 -0.98 -0.88 7.65
CA THR A 83 -1.65 -2.05 8.23
C THR A 83 -3.16 -1.85 8.13
N LEU A 84 -3.85 -2.85 7.63
CA LEU A 84 -5.31 -2.89 7.55
C LEU A 84 -5.84 -3.89 8.56
N MET A 85 -6.90 -3.53 9.27
CA MET A 85 -7.75 -4.46 10.02
C MET A 85 -9.10 -4.52 9.32
N ILE A 86 -9.50 -5.72 8.91
CA ILE A 86 -10.74 -5.92 8.16
C ILE A 86 -11.58 -6.95 8.88
N VAL A 87 -12.84 -6.61 9.15
CA VAL A 87 -13.76 -7.41 9.95
C VAL A 87 -14.90 -7.94 9.08
N HIS A 88 -15.54 -9.00 9.55
CA HIS A 88 -16.70 -9.69 9.01
C HIS A 88 -16.51 -10.69 7.86
N PRO A 89 -15.30 -11.02 7.36
CA PRO A 89 -15.20 -12.10 6.37
C PRO A 89 -15.70 -13.43 6.93
N GLU A 90 -16.34 -14.25 6.11
CA GLU A 90 -16.89 -15.54 6.55
C GLU A 90 -15.80 -16.60 6.77
N ASP A 91 -16.01 -17.52 7.72
CA ASP A 91 -15.09 -18.61 8.08
C ASP A 91 -14.53 -19.37 6.88
N LYS A 92 -15.40 -19.69 5.91
CA LYS A 92 -15.00 -20.49 4.73
C LYS A 92 -13.88 -19.85 3.90
N TYR A 93 -13.78 -18.51 3.94
CA TYR A 93 -12.71 -17.78 3.23
C TYR A 93 -11.45 -17.65 4.09
N LEU A 94 -11.61 -17.49 5.40
CA LEU A 94 -10.49 -17.34 6.32
C LEU A 94 -9.73 -18.66 6.59
N LYS A 95 -10.39 -19.82 6.48
CA LYS A 95 -9.77 -21.14 6.69
C LYS A 95 -8.51 -21.37 5.83
N ASN A 96 -8.42 -20.71 4.68
CA ASN A 96 -7.28 -20.82 3.75
C ASN A 96 -6.27 -19.68 3.92
N LEU A 97 -6.45 -18.83 4.91
CA LEU A 97 -5.51 -17.76 5.24
C LEU A 97 -4.68 -18.15 6.44
N TYR A 98 -3.38 -17.93 6.33
CA TYR A 98 -2.42 -18.20 7.40
C TYR A 98 -1.44 -17.03 7.53
N ILE A 99 -0.86 -16.88 8.70
CA ILE A 99 0.16 -15.85 8.95
C ILE A 99 1.33 -16.06 8.00
N GLY A 100 1.73 -15.01 7.31
CA GLY A 100 2.78 -15.06 6.30
C GLY A 100 2.29 -15.24 4.86
N LYS A 101 1.00 -15.57 4.65
CA LYS A 101 0.45 -15.61 3.29
C LYS A 101 0.55 -14.25 2.63
N ARG A 102 0.99 -14.22 1.38
CA ARG A 102 1.21 -13.01 0.59
C ARG A 102 0.21 -12.88 -0.54
N PHE A 103 -0.12 -11.65 -0.87
CA PHE A 103 -1.00 -11.28 -1.96
C PHE A 103 -0.35 -10.18 -2.77
N SER A 104 -0.24 -10.39 -4.07
CA SER A 104 0.23 -9.39 -5.03
C SER A 104 -0.88 -8.40 -5.37
N LYS A 105 -0.53 -7.25 -5.92
CA LYS A 105 -1.48 -6.21 -6.33
C LYS A 105 -2.59 -6.79 -7.20
N ASN A 106 -3.82 -6.43 -6.85
CA ASN A 106 -5.06 -6.88 -7.49
C ASN A 106 -5.44 -8.37 -7.24
N ASP A 107 -4.68 -9.10 -6.45
CA ASP A 107 -5.13 -10.43 -6.01
C ASP A 107 -6.42 -10.32 -5.20
N LYS A 108 -7.35 -11.23 -5.46
CA LYS A 108 -8.57 -11.39 -4.65
C LYS A 108 -8.20 -12.04 -3.32
N ILE A 109 -8.55 -11.40 -2.22
CA ILE A 109 -8.23 -11.90 -0.88
C ILE A 109 -9.44 -12.66 -0.30
N PHE A 110 -10.56 -11.99 -0.12
CA PHE A 110 -11.84 -12.59 0.30
C PHE A 110 -13.00 -11.67 -0.08
N PRO A 111 -14.23 -12.21 -0.22
CA PRO A 111 -15.40 -11.38 -0.46
C PRO A 111 -15.90 -10.74 0.84
N LYS A 112 -16.76 -9.73 0.71
CA LYS A 112 -17.50 -9.17 1.85
C LYS A 112 -18.29 -10.24 2.57
N GLY A 113 -18.37 -10.12 3.88
CA GLY A 113 -19.06 -11.06 4.72
C GLY A 113 -19.96 -10.37 5.74
N LYS A 114 -20.63 -11.17 6.54
CA LYS A 114 -21.52 -10.71 7.62
C LYS A 114 -21.28 -11.46 8.94
N ASP A 115 -20.09 -11.99 9.13
CA ASP A 115 -19.79 -12.72 10.34
C ASP A 115 -19.74 -11.80 11.56
N GLY A 116 -20.25 -12.27 12.69
CA GLY A 116 -20.34 -11.49 13.93
C GLY A 116 -21.47 -10.44 13.92
N ASN A 117 -21.23 -9.28 14.52
CA ASN A 117 -22.23 -8.23 14.67
C ASN A 117 -22.35 -7.37 13.39
N ALA A 118 -23.05 -7.88 12.39
CA ALA A 118 -23.27 -7.23 11.11
C ALA A 118 -24.73 -7.37 10.66
N THR A 119 -25.35 -6.28 10.21
CA THR A 119 -26.73 -6.27 9.70
C THR A 119 -26.85 -6.82 8.28
N GLY A 120 -25.77 -6.77 7.50
CA GLY A 120 -25.69 -7.28 6.14
C GLY A 120 -24.24 -7.44 5.70
N PRO A 121 -24.00 -8.05 4.53
CA PRO A 121 -22.62 -8.25 4.04
C PRO A 121 -21.92 -6.92 3.74
N HIS A 122 -20.79 -6.67 4.42
CA HIS A 122 -19.95 -5.49 4.21
C HIS A 122 -18.49 -5.78 4.61
N PHE A 123 -17.60 -4.85 4.31
CA PHE A 123 -16.29 -4.79 4.90
C PHE A 123 -16.27 -3.69 5.95
N HIS A 124 -15.88 -4.03 7.17
CA HIS A 124 -15.52 -3.04 8.18
C HIS A 124 -14.00 -2.89 8.12
N ILE A 125 -13.52 -1.70 7.77
CA ILE A 125 -12.11 -1.45 7.48
C ILE A 125 -11.57 -0.36 8.40
N THR A 126 -10.47 -0.67 9.07
CA THR A 126 -9.66 0.31 9.80
C THR A 126 -8.25 0.34 9.24
N VAL A 127 -7.67 1.50 9.15
CA VAL A 127 -6.36 1.74 8.55
C VAL A 127 -5.41 2.30 9.59
N GLY A 128 -4.19 1.75 9.62
CA GLY A 128 -3.10 2.27 10.43
C GLY A 128 -1.86 2.56 9.58
N ARG A 129 -1.21 3.67 9.88
CA ARG A 129 0.13 3.99 9.40
C ARG A 129 1.16 3.23 10.22
N GLY A 130 2.13 2.61 9.56
CA GLY A 130 3.17 1.79 10.18
C GLY A 130 2.87 0.30 10.15
N LYS A 131 3.82 -0.47 10.68
CA LYS A 131 3.76 -1.93 10.72
C LYS A 131 2.81 -2.43 11.81
N PHE A 132 2.34 -3.65 11.62
CA PHE A 132 1.56 -4.41 12.59
C PHE A 132 2.31 -4.57 13.92
N ILE A 133 1.62 -4.40 15.03
CA ILE A 133 2.11 -4.73 16.38
C ILE A 133 1.44 -6.03 16.84
N SER A 134 2.19 -6.84 17.57
CA SER A 134 1.69 -8.07 18.20
C SER A 134 0.32 -7.85 18.88
N GLY A 135 -0.59 -8.79 18.67
CA GLY A 135 -1.97 -8.67 19.09
C GLY A 135 -2.89 -8.03 18.04
N GLY A 136 -2.44 -7.05 17.28
CA GLY A 136 -3.18 -6.38 16.19
C GLY A 136 -4.26 -5.40 16.66
N TRP A 137 -4.67 -5.45 17.90
CA TRP A 137 -5.65 -4.56 18.53
C TRP A 137 -5.33 -4.26 19.98
N SER A 138 -5.99 -3.24 20.52
CA SER A 138 -6.08 -2.95 21.94
C SER A 138 -7.47 -2.37 22.25
N LYS A 139 -7.85 -2.37 23.51
CA LYS A 139 -9.05 -1.63 23.95
C LYS A 139 -8.66 -0.19 24.29
N ASN A 140 -9.47 0.77 23.85
CA ASN A 140 -9.39 2.13 24.35
C ASN A 140 -10.13 2.27 25.70
N ASN A 141 -10.13 3.45 26.31
CA ASN A 141 -10.81 3.73 27.57
C ASN A 141 -12.34 3.63 27.53
N LEU A 142 -12.93 3.55 26.33
CA LEU A 142 -14.36 3.29 26.13
C LEU A 142 -14.68 1.81 25.91
N GLY A 143 -13.67 0.93 26.04
CA GLY A 143 -13.80 -0.51 25.85
C GLY A 143 -13.91 -0.97 24.40
N LEU A 144 -13.68 -0.09 23.43
CA LEU A 144 -13.73 -0.41 22.00
C LEU A 144 -12.44 -1.05 21.55
N TRP A 145 -12.54 -2.08 20.72
CA TRP A 145 -11.40 -2.67 20.05
C TRP A 145 -10.96 -1.80 18.89
N ILE A 146 -9.72 -1.38 18.93
CA ILE A 146 -9.10 -0.51 17.93
C ILE A 146 -7.86 -1.17 17.33
N LEU A 147 -7.56 -0.84 16.07
CA LEU A 147 -6.35 -1.29 15.39
C LEU A 147 -5.11 -0.80 16.15
N LYS A 148 -4.07 -1.64 16.19
CA LYS A 148 -2.78 -1.32 16.78
C LYS A 148 -1.67 -1.43 15.74
N THR A 149 -0.96 -0.33 15.53
CA THR A 149 0.22 -0.25 14.64
C THR A 149 1.42 0.33 15.36
N THR A 150 2.58 0.33 14.70
CA THR A 150 3.80 0.94 15.24
C THR A 150 3.76 2.46 15.31
N LYS A 151 2.82 3.10 14.61
CA LYS A 151 2.72 4.57 14.58
C LYS A 151 1.34 5.04 15.04
N GLU A 152 0.37 5.08 14.13
CA GLU A 152 -0.93 5.69 14.40
C GLU A 152 -2.04 5.08 13.54
N ASN A 153 -3.28 5.19 14.00
CA ASN A 153 -4.44 4.96 13.16
C ASN A 153 -4.74 6.24 12.38
N VAL A 154 -5.11 6.08 11.12
CA VAL A 154 -5.33 7.19 10.21
C VAL A 154 -6.74 7.15 9.64
N LYS A 155 -7.23 8.31 9.23
CA LYS A 155 -8.51 8.39 8.55
C LYS A 155 -8.44 7.70 7.19
N PRO A 156 -9.52 7.08 6.72
CA PRO A 156 -9.51 6.39 5.43
C PRO A 156 -9.08 7.26 4.26
N GLU A 157 -9.46 8.52 4.24
CA GLU A 157 -9.07 9.50 3.21
C GLU A 157 -7.58 9.89 3.27
N GLU A 158 -6.90 9.60 4.35
CA GLU A 158 -5.45 9.81 4.47
C GLU A 158 -4.66 8.64 3.86
N ALA A 159 -5.28 7.46 3.78
CA ALA A 159 -4.65 6.23 3.29
C ALA A 159 -5.18 5.78 1.92
N PHE A 160 -6.47 5.96 1.65
CA PHE A 160 -7.09 5.63 0.38
C PHE A 160 -7.38 6.90 -0.43
N PHE A 161 -7.38 6.81 -1.75
CA PHE A 161 -7.81 7.91 -2.61
C PHE A 161 -9.34 8.00 -2.64
N ILE A 162 -9.91 8.54 -1.56
CA ILE A 162 -11.35 8.66 -1.30
C ILE A 162 -11.76 10.13 -1.42
N ASP A 163 -12.95 10.38 -2.01
CA ASP A 163 -13.51 11.73 -2.02
C ASP A 163 -13.95 12.16 -0.60
N GLU A 164 -14.02 13.46 -0.39
CA GLU A 164 -14.37 14.06 0.90
C GLU A 164 -15.81 13.80 1.35
N ASN A 165 -16.68 13.41 0.44
CA ASN A 165 -18.09 13.13 0.71
C ASN A 165 -18.34 11.69 1.14
N PHE A 166 -17.31 10.82 1.08
CA PHE A 166 -17.43 9.39 1.39
C PHE A 166 -18.53 8.69 0.59
N THR A 167 -18.72 9.12 -0.66
CA THR A 167 -19.67 8.50 -1.55
C THR A 167 -19.05 7.32 -2.31
N THR A 168 -19.34 7.11 -3.53
CA THR A 168 -18.78 6.00 -4.31
C THR A 168 -17.42 6.36 -4.89
N ILE A 169 -16.41 5.49 -4.71
CA ILE A 169 -15.05 5.76 -5.16
C ILE A 169 -14.53 4.66 -6.07
N LYS A 170 -13.82 5.07 -7.11
CA LYS A 170 -13.12 4.18 -8.04
C LYS A 170 -11.62 4.23 -7.76
N ASN A 171 -10.93 3.10 -7.97
CA ASN A 171 -9.46 3.00 -7.93
C ASN A 171 -8.82 3.37 -6.59
N THR A 172 -9.27 2.74 -5.50
CA THR A 172 -8.77 2.96 -4.15
C THR A 172 -7.49 2.18 -3.81
N ASN A 173 -6.62 1.97 -4.77
CA ASN A 173 -5.31 1.35 -4.52
C ASN A 173 -4.36 2.36 -3.88
N PHE A 174 -3.54 1.88 -2.95
CA PHE A 174 -2.34 2.61 -2.56
C PHE A 174 -1.37 2.65 -3.73
N ILE A 175 -0.74 3.77 -3.93
CA ILE A 175 0.36 3.88 -4.87
C ILE A 175 1.62 3.38 -4.15
N LYS A 176 2.43 2.57 -4.81
CA LYS A 176 3.74 2.16 -4.27
C LYS A 176 4.60 3.39 -4.08
N LEU A 177 5.21 3.51 -2.89
CA LEU A 177 6.25 4.49 -2.70
C LEU A 177 7.32 4.31 -3.75
N TYR A 178 7.61 5.42 -4.33
CA TYR A 178 8.82 5.62 -5.08
C TYR A 178 9.99 5.16 -4.21
N ASN A 179 10.58 4.03 -4.55
CA ASN A 179 11.75 3.55 -3.86
C ASN A 179 12.85 4.58 -4.13
N LYS A 180 13.51 5.09 -3.09
CA LYS A 180 14.66 6.00 -3.25
C LYS A 180 15.73 5.38 -4.15
N ASP A 181 15.75 4.05 -4.22
CA ASP A 181 16.56 3.28 -5.17
C ASP A 181 16.02 3.35 -6.61
N GLU A 182 14.71 3.55 -6.83
CA GLU A 182 14.12 3.76 -8.16
C GLU A 182 14.26 5.21 -8.63
N ASP A 183 14.36 6.18 -7.70
CA ASP A 183 14.72 7.57 -8.03
C ASP A 183 16.09 7.66 -8.70
N ASN A 184 16.93 6.73 -8.39
CA ASN A 184 18.28 6.64 -8.92
C ASN A 184 18.42 5.75 -10.14
N ILE A 185 17.32 5.20 -10.66
CA ILE A 185 17.30 4.41 -11.88
C ILE A 185 17.10 5.33 -13.08
N TYR A 186 18.00 5.17 -14.02
CA TYR A 186 17.98 5.84 -15.31
C TYR A 186 18.17 4.81 -16.43
N TYR A 187 17.86 5.23 -17.65
CA TYR A 187 18.06 4.45 -18.87
C TYR A 187 18.92 5.25 -19.82
N THR A 188 19.87 4.59 -20.47
CA THR A 188 20.72 5.24 -21.48
C THR A 188 19.90 5.52 -22.73
N THR A 189 20.00 6.74 -23.27
CA THR A 189 19.32 7.17 -24.51
C THR A 189 20.19 6.96 -25.76
N ALA A 190 21.47 6.67 -25.58
CA ALA A 190 22.46 6.35 -26.63
C ALA A 190 23.49 5.39 -26.03
N ASN A 191 24.41 4.87 -26.89
CA ASN A 191 25.61 4.21 -26.39
C ASN A 191 26.44 5.23 -25.60
N LEU A 192 26.77 4.92 -24.35
CA LEU A 192 27.20 5.89 -23.36
C LEU A 192 28.54 5.49 -22.74
N ASN A 193 29.54 6.33 -22.88
CA ASN A 193 30.87 6.12 -22.35
C ASN A 193 30.92 6.23 -20.81
N ILE A 194 31.55 5.26 -20.16
CA ILE A 194 31.91 5.27 -18.73
C ILE A 194 33.32 5.84 -18.59
N ARG A 195 33.51 6.80 -17.69
CA ARG A 195 34.80 7.45 -17.42
C ARG A 195 35.15 7.42 -15.94
N LEU A 196 36.46 7.46 -15.63
CA LEU A 196 36.99 7.49 -14.27
C LEU A 196 36.88 8.87 -13.59
N GLY A 197 35.96 9.71 -14.02
CA GLY A 197 35.71 11.02 -13.43
C GLY A 197 34.72 11.84 -14.22
N PRO A 198 34.22 12.95 -13.65
CA PRO A 198 33.17 13.77 -14.22
C PRO A 198 33.69 14.72 -15.29
N GLY A 199 34.05 14.19 -16.47
CA GLY A 199 34.54 14.99 -17.58
C GLY A 199 35.09 14.15 -18.73
N THR A 200 35.10 14.73 -19.94
CA THR A 200 35.63 14.07 -21.15
C THR A 200 37.13 13.84 -21.11
N LYS A 201 37.86 14.61 -20.30
CA LYS A 201 39.31 14.46 -20.07
C LYS A 201 39.69 13.22 -19.25
N TYR A 202 38.74 12.63 -18.55
CA TYR A 202 39.02 11.43 -17.77
C TYR A 202 39.01 10.18 -18.64
N LYS A 203 39.83 9.21 -18.23
CA LYS A 203 40.05 7.95 -18.96
C LYS A 203 38.71 7.23 -19.20
N LEU A 204 38.49 6.83 -20.47
CA LEU A 204 37.42 5.93 -20.88
C LEU A 204 37.68 4.52 -20.33
N VAL A 205 36.67 3.91 -19.70
CA VAL A 205 36.76 2.58 -19.12
C VAL A 205 35.96 1.56 -19.92
N ASN A 206 34.72 1.95 -20.28
CA ASN A 206 33.80 1.08 -20.99
C ASN A 206 32.71 1.91 -21.66
N THR A 207 31.80 1.22 -22.38
CA THR A 207 30.64 1.83 -23.03
C THR A 207 29.41 1.01 -22.66
N ILE A 208 28.33 1.68 -22.18
CA ILE A 208 27.02 1.11 -21.94
C ILE A 208 26.19 1.25 -23.21
N ILE A 209 25.51 0.20 -23.63
CA ILE A 209 24.62 0.26 -24.81
C ILE A 209 23.36 1.06 -24.52
N LYS A 210 22.76 1.61 -25.58
CA LYS A 210 21.45 2.31 -25.51
C LYS A 210 20.38 1.42 -24.85
N ASN A 211 19.44 2.06 -24.15
CA ASN A 211 18.30 1.43 -23.44
C ASN A 211 18.71 0.55 -22.26
N THR A 212 19.94 0.65 -21.78
CA THR A 212 20.39 -0.06 -20.59
C THR A 212 19.92 0.64 -19.31
N LYS A 213 19.41 -0.13 -18.37
CA LYS A 213 19.06 0.33 -17.01
C LYS A 213 20.35 0.52 -16.19
N ILE A 214 20.53 1.70 -15.61
CA ILE A 214 21.66 2.04 -14.75
C ILE A 214 21.20 2.66 -13.44
N LYS A 215 21.96 2.45 -12.36
CA LYS A 215 21.75 3.13 -11.08
C LYS A 215 22.69 4.34 -11.00
N VAL A 216 22.14 5.52 -10.72
CA VAL A 216 22.89 6.76 -10.54
C VAL A 216 22.98 7.06 -9.04
N LEU A 217 24.19 7.20 -8.52
CA LEU A 217 24.45 7.47 -7.10
C LEU A 217 24.31 8.96 -6.77
N SER A 218 24.76 9.83 -7.67
CA SER A 218 24.62 11.29 -7.55
C SER A 218 24.80 11.96 -8.91
N ILE A 219 24.30 13.19 -9.03
CA ILE A 219 24.51 14.03 -10.23
C ILE A 219 25.21 15.31 -9.79
N THR A 220 26.30 15.65 -10.47
CA THR A 220 27.03 16.90 -10.28
C THR A 220 27.26 17.54 -11.65
N GLY A 221 26.64 18.69 -11.88
CA GLY A 221 26.66 19.36 -13.19
C GLY A 221 26.10 18.44 -14.30
N ASN A 222 26.90 18.21 -15.34
CA ASN A 222 26.53 17.37 -16.48
C ASN A 222 26.98 15.90 -16.35
N TRP A 223 27.37 15.46 -15.15
CA TRP A 223 27.88 14.12 -14.94
C TRP A 223 27.10 13.38 -13.85
N ALA A 224 26.78 12.12 -14.13
CA ALA A 224 26.13 11.21 -13.22
C ALA A 224 27.15 10.17 -12.73
N LYS A 225 27.29 10.03 -11.41
CA LYS A 225 28.12 9.01 -10.76
C LYS A 225 27.33 7.71 -10.72
N ILE A 226 27.90 6.60 -11.24
CA ILE A 226 27.25 5.30 -11.34
C ILE A 226 27.91 4.22 -10.46
N SER A 227 29.16 4.44 -10.07
CA SER A 227 29.88 3.65 -9.05
C SER A 227 30.87 4.56 -8.31
N ASP A 228 31.70 4.02 -7.39
CA ASP A 228 32.62 4.84 -6.59
C ASP A 228 33.59 5.68 -7.43
N LYS A 229 33.96 5.21 -8.60
CA LYS A 229 34.95 5.87 -9.46
C LYS A 229 34.46 6.10 -10.90
N GLU A 230 33.21 5.73 -11.24
CA GLU A 230 32.73 5.75 -12.60
C GLU A 230 31.61 6.77 -12.80
N TYR A 231 31.71 7.46 -13.93
CA TYR A 231 30.82 8.55 -14.29
C TYR A 231 30.37 8.42 -15.75
N VAL A 232 29.14 8.85 -16.00
CA VAL A 232 28.53 8.95 -17.33
C VAL A 232 27.95 10.34 -17.54
N SER A 233 27.83 10.77 -18.81
CA SER A 233 27.19 12.05 -19.09
C SER A 233 25.69 12.02 -18.81
N LYS A 234 25.19 12.98 -18.03
CA LYS A 234 23.78 13.17 -17.71
C LYS A 234 22.90 13.40 -18.95
N ASN A 235 23.48 13.97 -20.02
CA ASN A 235 22.73 14.31 -21.22
C ASN A 235 22.23 13.09 -22.01
N PHE A 236 22.77 11.90 -21.70
CA PHE A 236 22.43 10.64 -22.37
C PHE A 236 21.76 9.64 -21.45
N ILE A 237 21.11 10.10 -20.38
CA ILE A 237 20.31 9.28 -19.49
C ILE A 237 18.94 9.91 -19.24
N THR A 238 17.92 9.09 -19.08
CA THR A 238 16.54 9.50 -18.83
C THR A 238 15.90 8.63 -17.74
N LYS A 239 14.94 9.18 -17.01
CA LYS A 239 14.08 8.41 -16.09
C LYS A 239 12.99 7.62 -16.81
N ASN A 240 12.64 8.01 -18.02
CA ASN A 240 11.61 7.34 -18.80
C ASN A 240 12.12 5.98 -19.28
N LYS A 241 11.44 4.91 -18.85
CA LYS A 241 11.74 3.56 -19.35
C LYS A 241 11.50 3.51 -20.86
N PRO A 242 12.45 3.02 -21.67
CA PRO A 242 12.25 2.85 -23.10
C PRO A 242 11.05 1.93 -23.37
N SER A 243 10.19 2.33 -24.32
CA SER A 243 9.14 1.44 -24.83
C SER A 243 9.82 0.29 -25.60
N ILE A 244 9.54 -0.94 -25.21
CA ILE A 244 9.96 -2.12 -25.99
C ILE A 244 8.98 -2.20 -27.14
N ILE A 245 9.41 -1.80 -28.33
CA ILE A 245 8.68 -2.10 -29.57
C ILE A 245 9.11 -3.52 -29.92
N TYR A 246 8.20 -4.47 -29.81
CA TYR A 246 8.39 -5.81 -30.40
C TYR A 246 8.18 -5.65 -31.91
N GLU A 247 9.23 -5.79 -32.69
CA GLU A 247 9.17 -6.00 -34.13
C GLU A 247 8.78 -7.44 -34.45
#